data_04d44cf7aba6b56ed820378d6af9dcb1
#
_entry.id   04d44cf7aba6b56ed820378d6af9dcb1
#
_cell.length_a   1.000
_cell.length_b   1.000
_cell.length_c   1.000
_cell.angle_alpha   90.00
_cell.angle_beta   90.00
_cell.angle_gamma   90.00
#
_symmetry.space_group_name_H-M   'P 1'
#
loop_
_entity.id
_entity.type
_entity.pdbx_description
1 polymer ?
#
loop_
_entity_poly.entity_id
_entity_poly.type
_entity_poly.pdbx_seq_one_letter_code
_entity_poly.pdbx_strand_id
1 'polypeptide(L)'
;FKGAQQLLSTAMKSVGEVMAIGRNFKESMQKALRGLETGLDGFNRVLHLEGAGRDEITAALSKQTPDRLLIVGQAFREGFTVDEVHAITHYDKWFLRHIHEIIAEEAAIMENGLPTDAAGLRRLKAMGFSDKRLAVLAVRGIHVAGGLGETSARRSGLLHDALKAMAGATS
;
A
#
# COMPACT_ATOMS: atom_id res chain seq x y z
N PHE A 1 7.75 -5.15 -23.76
CA PHE A 1 7.69 -5.46 -25.20
C PHE A 1 6.70 -4.52 -25.86
N LYS A 2 7.15 -3.70 -26.84
CA LYS A 2 6.26 -2.82 -27.61
C LYS A 2 5.26 -3.70 -28.37
N GLY A 3 3.95 -3.39 -28.24
CA GLY A 3 2.88 -4.12 -28.94
C GLY A 3 2.30 -5.33 -28.19
N ALA A 4 2.79 -5.67 -27.02
CA ALA A 4 2.17 -6.71 -26.20
C ALA A 4 0.83 -6.23 -25.62
N GLN A 5 -0.20 -7.07 -25.73
CA GLN A 5 -1.49 -6.81 -25.10
C GLN A 5 -1.35 -6.88 -23.56
N GLN A 6 -1.76 -5.84 -22.84
CA GLN A 6 -1.68 -5.75 -21.39
C GLN A 6 -2.85 -6.45 -20.68
N LEU A 7 -3.88 -6.88 -21.40
CA LEU A 7 -5.01 -7.60 -20.81
C LEU A 7 -4.62 -9.04 -20.47
N LEU A 8 -4.90 -9.45 -19.25
CA LEU A 8 -4.77 -10.84 -18.82
C LEU A 8 -5.83 -11.71 -19.52
N SER A 9 -5.43 -12.90 -19.91
CA SER A 9 -6.28 -13.87 -20.60
C SER A 9 -5.90 -15.29 -20.16
N THR A 10 -6.50 -16.33 -20.76
CA THR A 10 -6.12 -17.73 -20.53
C THR A 10 -4.77 -18.08 -21.14
N ALA A 11 -4.20 -17.23 -22.01
CA ALA A 11 -2.86 -17.40 -22.52
C ALA A 11 -1.83 -16.96 -21.46
N MET A 12 -0.82 -17.78 -21.24
CA MET A 12 0.29 -17.44 -20.33
C MET A 12 1.06 -16.24 -20.88
N LYS A 13 1.17 -15.19 -20.05
CA LYS A 13 1.92 -13.97 -20.36
C LYS A 13 2.74 -13.62 -19.12
N SER A 14 4.06 -13.61 -19.25
CA SER A 14 4.96 -13.22 -18.19
C SER A 14 6.21 -12.55 -18.76
N VAL A 15 6.73 -11.57 -18.05
CA VAL A 15 8.06 -10.97 -18.30
C VAL A 15 9.02 -11.27 -17.14
N GLY A 16 8.57 -12.01 -16.15
CA GLY A 16 9.30 -12.41 -14.97
C GLY A 16 8.33 -12.85 -13.86
N GLU A 17 8.89 -13.41 -12.83
CA GLU A 17 8.17 -13.92 -11.67
C GLU A 17 8.88 -13.47 -10.41
N VAL A 18 8.13 -13.32 -9.32
CA VAL A 18 8.67 -13.02 -7.99
C VAL A 18 8.15 -14.07 -7.00
N MET A 19 9.04 -14.54 -6.15
CA MET A 19 8.69 -15.40 -5.03
C MET A 19 9.02 -14.70 -3.72
N ALA A 20 8.08 -14.69 -2.79
CA ALA A 20 8.27 -14.08 -1.49
C ALA A 20 7.79 -14.99 -0.36
N ILE A 21 8.60 -15.12 0.68
CA ILE A 21 8.29 -15.89 1.87
C ILE A 21 8.00 -14.91 3.01
N GLY A 22 6.85 -15.11 3.65
CA GLY A 22 6.43 -14.35 4.83
C GLY A 22 5.81 -15.28 5.86
N ARG A 23 5.72 -14.83 7.11
CA ARG A 23 5.06 -15.55 8.21
C ARG A 23 3.54 -15.50 8.10
N ASN A 24 3.03 -14.58 7.31
CA ASN A 24 1.61 -14.40 7.00
C ASN A 24 1.45 -13.79 5.61
N PHE A 25 0.20 -13.77 5.12
CA PHE A 25 -0.13 -13.27 3.78
C PHE A 25 0.27 -11.80 3.60
N LYS A 26 0.01 -10.94 4.56
CA LYS A 26 0.33 -9.50 4.45
C LYS A 26 1.84 -9.27 4.27
N GLU A 27 2.66 -10.00 5.03
CA GLU A 27 4.12 -9.93 4.92
C GLU A 27 4.61 -10.43 3.56
N SER A 28 4.14 -11.59 3.12
CA SER A 28 4.56 -12.17 1.82
C SER A 28 4.10 -11.30 0.64
N MET A 29 2.87 -10.80 0.67
CA MET A 29 2.32 -9.93 -0.37
C MET A 29 3.11 -8.63 -0.53
N GLN A 30 3.39 -7.92 0.56
CA GLN A 30 4.18 -6.69 0.52
C GLN A 30 5.63 -6.94 0.09
N LYS A 31 6.23 -8.07 0.49
CA LYS A 31 7.56 -8.49 0.00
C LYS A 31 7.54 -8.78 -1.48
N ALA A 32 6.51 -9.47 -1.99
CA ALA A 32 6.36 -9.77 -3.42
C ALA A 32 6.28 -8.48 -4.25
N LEU A 33 5.45 -7.51 -3.84
CA LEU A 33 5.34 -6.23 -4.53
C LEU A 33 6.69 -5.50 -4.64
N ARG A 34 7.49 -5.52 -3.57
CA ARG A 34 8.85 -4.93 -3.59
C ARG A 34 9.82 -5.73 -4.45
N GLY A 35 9.70 -7.05 -4.43
CA GLY A 35 10.57 -7.97 -5.17
C GLY A 35 10.38 -7.93 -6.69
N LEU A 36 9.29 -7.34 -7.19
CA LEU A 36 9.04 -7.15 -8.62
C LEU A 36 10.04 -6.18 -9.30
N GLU A 37 10.84 -5.43 -8.52
CA GLU A 37 11.82 -4.44 -9.02
C GLU A 37 11.23 -3.38 -9.97
N THR A 38 9.92 -3.14 -9.86
CA THR A 38 9.17 -2.12 -10.62
C THR A 38 9.10 -0.77 -9.90
N GLY A 39 9.92 -0.57 -8.85
CA GLY A 39 9.93 0.65 -8.06
C GLY A 39 8.90 0.70 -6.94
N LEU A 40 8.10 -0.36 -6.77
CA LEU A 40 7.12 -0.46 -5.69
C LEU A 40 7.80 -0.64 -4.33
N ASP A 41 7.25 -0.01 -3.30
CA ASP A 41 7.68 -0.19 -1.90
C ASP A 41 6.59 -0.83 -1.01
N GLY A 42 5.49 -1.24 -1.62
CA GLY A 42 4.32 -1.88 -1.05
C GLY A 42 3.11 -1.64 -1.95
N PHE A 43 1.94 -1.40 -1.37
CA PHE A 43 0.75 -0.98 -2.11
C PHE A 43 0.84 0.51 -2.48
N ASN A 44 1.66 0.83 -3.49
CA ASN A 44 1.79 2.20 -3.97
C ASN A 44 0.45 2.74 -4.48
N ARG A 45 0.25 4.05 -4.38
CA ARG A 45 -0.96 4.70 -4.90
C ARG A 45 -0.97 4.69 -6.43
N VAL A 46 -2.15 4.52 -6.98
CA VAL A 46 -2.41 4.64 -8.43
C VAL A 46 -2.80 6.09 -8.68
N LEU A 47 -1.81 6.93 -9.00
CA LEU A 47 -1.95 8.40 -8.99
C LEU A 47 -3.09 8.95 -9.86
N HIS A 48 -3.35 8.33 -11.02
CA HIS A 48 -4.44 8.75 -11.90
C HIS A 48 -5.84 8.38 -11.39
N LEU A 49 -5.92 7.56 -10.32
CA LEU A 49 -7.17 7.19 -9.65
C LEU A 49 -7.28 7.82 -8.24
N GLU A 50 -6.33 8.67 -7.85
CA GLU A 50 -6.37 9.37 -6.56
C GLU A 50 -7.47 10.44 -6.61
N GLY A 51 -8.49 10.33 -5.76
CA GLY A 51 -9.67 11.19 -5.79
C GLY A 51 -10.64 10.95 -6.96
N ALA A 52 -10.45 9.88 -7.72
CA ALA A 52 -11.34 9.51 -8.80
C ALA A 52 -12.75 9.14 -8.31
N GLY A 53 -13.75 9.36 -9.14
CA GLY A 53 -15.12 8.97 -8.86
C GLY A 53 -15.30 7.45 -8.80
N ARG A 54 -16.36 7.01 -8.11
CA ARG A 54 -16.65 5.55 -7.94
C ARG A 54 -16.78 4.82 -9.27
N ASP A 55 -17.38 5.45 -10.29
CA ASP A 55 -17.58 4.82 -11.60
C ASP A 55 -16.24 4.58 -12.31
N GLU A 56 -15.30 5.51 -12.22
CA GLU A 56 -13.97 5.40 -12.79
C GLU A 56 -13.17 4.27 -12.13
N ILE A 57 -13.21 4.19 -10.80
CA ILE A 57 -12.56 3.12 -10.04
C ILE A 57 -13.19 1.77 -10.37
N THR A 58 -14.53 1.69 -10.46
CA THR A 58 -15.25 0.48 -10.87
C THR A 58 -14.84 0.03 -12.26
N ALA A 59 -14.75 0.96 -13.22
CA ALA A 59 -14.30 0.66 -14.56
C ALA A 59 -12.84 0.16 -14.60
N ALA A 60 -11.96 0.72 -13.77
CA ALA A 60 -10.58 0.27 -13.64
C ALA A 60 -10.48 -1.13 -13.00
N LEU A 61 -11.23 -1.40 -11.93
CA LEU A 61 -11.30 -2.71 -11.27
C LEU A 61 -11.83 -3.82 -12.19
N SER A 62 -12.74 -3.48 -13.09
CA SER A 62 -13.35 -4.45 -14.03
C SER A 62 -12.36 -4.92 -15.09
N LYS A 63 -11.29 -4.17 -15.35
CA LYS A 63 -10.27 -4.53 -16.33
C LYS A 63 -9.25 -5.50 -15.72
N GLN A 64 -8.90 -6.53 -16.47
CA GLN A 64 -7.89 -7.52 -16.05
C GLN A 64 -6.49 -7.06 -16.47
N THR A 65 -5.96 -6.05 -15.79
CA THR A 65 -4.64 -5.47 -16.03
C THR A 65 -3.61 -5.95 -15.01
N PRO A 66 -2.31 -5.92 -15.31
CA PRO A 66 -1.25 -6.35 -14.39
C PRO A 66 -1.19 -5.56 -13.07
N ASP A 67 -1.64 -4.31 -13.08
CA ASP A 67 -1.69 -3.41 -11.92
C ASP A 67 -3.00 -3.50 -11.12
N ARG A 68 -3.91 -4.40 -11.51
CA ARG A 68 -5.23 -4.56 -10.88
C ARG A 68 -5.17 -4.69 -9.37
N LEU A 69 -4.12 -5.33 -8.85
CA LEU A 69 -3.91 -5.47 -7.40
C LEU A 69 -3.68 -4.13 -6.71
N LEU A 70 -2.94 -3.22 -7.35
CA LEU A 70 -2.74 -1.85 -6.85
C LEU A 70 -4.04 -1.05 -6.93
N ILE A 71 -4.84 -1.26 -7.98
CA ILE A 71 -6.16 -0.64 -8.14
C ILE A 71 -7.11 -1.11 -7.02
N VAL A 72 -7.06 -2.37 -6.59
CA VAL A 72 -7.77 -2.86 -5.40
C VAL A 72 -7.37 -2.06 -4.15
N GLY A 73 -6.08 -1.87 -3.93
CA GLY A 73 -5.59 -1.02 -2.83
C GLY A 73 -6.08 0.42 -2.92
N GLN A 74 -6.12 0.99 -4.14
CA GLN A 74 -6.64 2.34 -4.37
C GLN A 74 -8.14 2.42 -4.11
N ALA A 75 -8.92 1.44 -4.53
CA ALA A 75 -10.36 1.37 -4.26
C ALA A 75 -10.66 1.40 -2.75
N PHE A 76 -9.90 0.67 -1.94
CA PHE A 76 -10.03 0.73 -0.48
C PHE A 76 -9.70 2.11 0.09
N ARG A 77 -8.72 2.83 -0.47
CA ARG A 77 -8.43 4.23 -0.07
C ARG A 77 -9.56 5.19 -0.39
N GLU A 78 -10.30 4.92 -1.45
CA GLU A 78 -11.48 5.71 -1.88
C GLU A 78 -12.80 5.18 -1.28
N GLY A 79 -12.71 4.35 -0.23
CA GLY A 79 -13.85 3.95 0.59
C GLY A 79 -14.71 2.80 0.03
N PHE A 80 -14.20 2.01 -0.91
CA PHE A 80 -14.88 0.78 -1.31
C PHE A 80 -14.81 -0.25 -0.19
N THR A 81 -15.88 -0.99 -0.01
CA THR A 81 -15.94 -2.14 0.90
C THR A 81 -15.37 -3.40 0.26
N VAL A 82 -15.02 -4.38 1.10
CA VAL A 82 -14.59 -5.71 0.63
C VAL A 82 -15.64 -6.37 -0.26
N ASP A 83 -16.92 -6.20 0.06
CA ASP A 83 -18.01 -6.80 -0.70
C ASP A 83 -18.17 -6.16 -2.09
N GLU A 84 -18.04 -4.84 -2.19
CA GLU A 84 -18.08 -4.13 -3.47
C GLU A 84 -16.92 -4.53 -4.37
N VAL A 85 -15.70 -4.56 -3.82
CA VAL A 85 -14.51 -4.99 -4.58
C VAL A 85 -14.63 -6.45 -5.01
N HIS A 86 -15.14 -7.33 -4.13
CA HIS A 86 -15.40 -8.73 -4.48
C HIS A 86 -16.39 -8.86 -5.64
N ALA A 87 -17.51 -8.14 -5.58
CA ALA A 87 -18.54 -8.18 -6.63
C ALA A 87 -17.99 -7.80 -8.01
N ILE A 88 -17.03 -6.87 -8.07
CA ILE A 88 -16.42 -6.39 -9.32
C ILE A 88 -15.28 -7.32 -9.79
N THR A 89 -14.42 -7.73 -8.86
CA THR A 89 -13.16 -8.42 -9.20
C THR A 89 -13.25 -9.93 -9.17
N HIS A 90 -14.19 -10.48 -8.42
CA HIS A 90 -14.33 -11.89 -8.05
C HIS A 90 -13.13 -12.45 -7.27
N TYR A 91 -12.25 -11.57 -6.73
CA TYR A 91 -11.21 -12.00 -5.80
C TYR A 91 -11.83 -12.50 -4.51
N ASP A 92 -11.29 -13.59 -3.96
CA ASP A 92 -11.77 -14.12 -2.70
C ASP A 92 -11.68 -13.08 -1.57
N LYS A 93 -12.74 -12.97 -0.77
CA LYS A 93 -12.86 -11.98 0.31
C LYS A 93 -11.80 -12.14 1.38
N TRP A 94 -11.21 -13.33 1.54
CA TRP A 94 -10.11 -13.53 2.47
C TRP A 94 -8.89 -12.70 2.08
N PHE A 95 -8.48 -12.74 0.81
CA PHE A 95 -7.38 -11.91 0.31
C PHE A 95 -7.71 -10.42 0.37
N LEU A 96 -8.92 -10.05 -0.02
CA LEU A 96 -9.38 -8.66 -0.01
C LEU A 96 -9.38 -8.06 1.40
N ARG A 97 -9.79 -8.83 2.42
CA ARG A 97 -9.71 -8.39 3.82
C ARG A 97 -8.29 -8.08 4.25
N HIS A 98 -7.33 -8.93 3.90
CA HIS A 98 -5.92 -8.69 4.24
C HIS A 98 -5.33 -7.47 3.53
N ILE A 99 -5.71 -7.22 2.28
CA ILE A 99 -5.31 -6.01 1.56
C ILE A 99 -5.96 -4.78 2.21
N HIS A 100 -7.24 -4.86 2.53
CA HIS A 100 -7.95 -3.78 3.23
C HIS A 100 -7.29 -3.44 4.58
N GLU A 101 -6.87 -4.44 5.37
CA GLU A 101 -6.15 -4.23 6.62
C GLU A 101 -4.79 -3.53 6.41
N ILE A 102 -4.06 -3.85 5.34
CA ILE A 102 -2.81 -3.14 5.00
C ILE A 102 -3.13 -1.66 4.69
N ILE A 103 -4.16 -1.38 3.89
CA ILE A 103 -4.54 -0.02 3.51
C ILE A 103 -5.07 0.77 4.71
N ALA A 104 -5.85 0.14 5.58
CA ALA A 104 -6.33 0.76 6.83
C ALA A 104 -5.16 1.14 7.76
N GLU A 105 -4.14 0.27 7.87
CA GLU A 105 -2.94 0.58 8.64
C GLU A 105 -2.14 1.74 8.02
N GLU A 106 -2.04 1.83 6.69
CA GLU A 106 -1.44 2.98 6.01
C GLU A 106 -2.17 4.29 6.35
N ALA A 107 -3.50 4.26 6.37
CA ALA A 107 -4.30 5.42 6.75
C ALA A 107 -4.06 5.82 8.20
N ALA A 108 -4.02 4.84 9.12
CA ALA A 108 -3.74 5.07 10.53
C ALA A 108 -2.34 5.68 10.76
N ILE A 109 -1.32 5.24 10.01
CA ILE A 109 0.03 5.82 10.07
C ILE A 109 0.03 7.27 9.57
N MET A 110 -0.71 7.57 8.49
CA MET A 110 -0.79 8.93 7.97
C MET A 110 -1.53 9.88 8.92
N GLU A 111 -2.53 9.38 9.64
CA GLU A 111 -3.32 10.17 10.59
C GLU A 111 -2.60 10.37 11.93
N ASN A 112 -2.06 9.30 12.50
CA ASN A 112 -1.54 9.28 13.88
C ASN A 112 -0.02 9.29 13.97
N GLY A 113 0.70 9.14 12.85
CA GLY A 113 2.15 8.97 12.81
C GLY A 113 2.58 7.53 13.07
N LEU A 114 3.90 7.33 13.10
CA LEU A 114 4.50 6.02 13.41
C LEU A 114 4.44 5.77 14.92
N PRO A 115 4.24 4.50 15.34
CA PRO A 115 4.42 4.12 16.75
C PRO A 115 5.82 4.47 17.23
N THR A 116 5.93 4.99 18.45
CA THR A 116 7.20 5.34 19.09
C THR A 116 7.78 4.20 19.91
N ASP A 117 7.00 3.15 20.18
CA ASP A 117 7.40 1.98 20.93
C ASP A 117 7.82 0.80 20.03
N ALA A 118 8.69 -0.06 20.56
CA ALA A 118 9.22 -1.21 19.83
C ALA A 118 8.14 -2.26 19.47
N ALA A 119 7.06 -2.36 20.24
CA ALA A 119 5.99 -3.33 19.98
C ALA A 119 5.17 -2.90 18.77
N GLY A 120 4.79 -1.62 18.68
CA GLY A 120 4.09 -1.05 17.54
C GLY A 120 4.91 -1.16 16.25
N LEU A 121 6.21 -0.83 16.30
CA LEU A 121 7.09 -0.97 15.13
C LEU A 121 7.22 -2.43 14.69
N ARG A 122 7.38 -3.38 15.63
CA ARG A 122 7.40 -4.81 15.30
C ARG A 122 6.10 -5.29 14.66
N ARG A 123 4.94 -4.78 15.10
CA ARG A 123 3.64 -5.08 14.51
C ARG A 123 3.60 -4.63 13.04
N LEU A 124 4.03 -3.42 12.73
CA LEU A 124 4.11 -2.93 11.35
C LEU A 124 5.06 -3.78 10.49
N LYS A 125 6.22 -4.14 11.03
CA LYS A 125 7.16 -5.05 10.37
C LYS A 125 6.57 -6.44 10.13
N ALA A 126 5.81 -6.98 11.08
CA ALA A 126 5.12 -8.26 10.93
C ALA A 126 4.01 -8.23 9.85
N MET A 127 3.46 -7.06 9.55
CA MET A 127 2.56 -6.84 8.41
C MET A 127 3.31 -6.69 7.07
N GLY A 128 4.64 -6.62 7.08
CA GLY A 128 5.48 -6.55 5.89
C GLY A 128 5.85 -5.14 5.42
N PHE A 129 5.57 -4.10 6.19
CA PHE A 129 5.97 -2.74 5.83
C PHE A 129 7.50 -2.60 5.77
N SER A 130 8.01 -2.04 4.68
CA SER A 130 9.42 -1.64 4.57
C SER A 130 9.67 -0.31 5.26
N ASP A 131 10.92 -0.06 5.68
CA ASP A 131 11.31 1.25 6.24
C ASP A 131 11.04 2.37 5.25
N LYS A 132 11.35 2.13 3.97
CA LYS A 132 11.04 3.08 2.89
C LYS A 132 9.55 3.41 2.82
N ARG A 133 8.66 2.39 2.90
CA ARG A 133 7.22 2.61 2.88
C ARG A 133 6.76 3.39 4.10
N LEU A 134 7.24 3.02 5.28
CA LEU A 134 6.90 3.70 6.53
C LEU A 134 7.35 5.18 6.50
N ALA A 135 8.54 5.47 5.99
CA ALA A 135 9.02 6.84 5.83
C ALA A 135 8.13 7.67 4.89
N VAL A 136 7.72 7.09 3.74
CA VAL A 136 6.82 7.76 2.79
C VAL A 136 5.46 8.05 3.43
N LEU A 137 4.89 7.11 4.18
CA LEU A 137 3.61 7.30 4.87
C LEU A 137 3.69 8.38 5.94
N ALA A 138 4.74 8.37 6.76
CA ALA A 138 4.97 9.39 7.78
C ALA A 138 5.09 10.79 7.19
N VAL A 139 5.86 10.96 6.10
CA VAL A 139 6.00 12.24 5.40
C VAL A 139 4.65 12.70 4.82
N ARG A 140 3.88 11.80 4.21
CA ARG A 140 2.54 12.13 3.67
C ARG A 140 1.57 12.56 4.78
N GLY A 141 1.57 11.87 5.91
CA GLY A 141 0.76 12.26 7.07
C GLY A 141 1.07 13.68 7.55
N ILE A 142 2.35 14.04 7.62
CA ILE A 142 2.78 15.40 7.98
C ILE A 142 2.25 16.44 6.97
N HIS A 143 2.24 16.13 5.67
CA HIS A 143 1.74 17.04 4.64
C HIS A 143 0.21 17.25 4.74
N VAL A 144 -0.53 16.19 5.03
CA VAL A 144 -1.99 16.27 5.21
C VAL A 144 -2.34 17.07 6.47
N ALA A 145 -1.69 16.79 7.60
CA ALA A 145 -1.86 17.56 8.84
C ALA A 145 -1.45 19.03 8.69
N GLY A 146 -0.44 19.30 7.86
CA GLY A 146 0.07 20.65 7.62
C GLY A 146 -0.84 21.58 6.83
N GLY A 147 -1.83 21.06 6.12
CA GLY A 147 -2.94 21.83 5.56
C GLY A 147 -3.85 22.42 6.65
N LEU A 148 -3.74 21.92 7.89
CA LEU A 148 -4.51 22.34 9.06
C LEU A 148 -3.73 23.28 10.03
N GLY A 149 -2.58 23.85 9.62
CA GLY A 149 -1.95 24.96 10.37
C GLY A 149 -0.84 24.59 11.37
N GLU A 150 -0.28 23.38 11.36
CA GLU A 150 0.86 23.04 12.23
C GLU A 150 2.20 23.61 11.74
N THR A 151 3.04 24.09 12.68
CA THR A 151 4.32 24.74 12.37
C THR A 151 5.38 23.75 11.83
N SER A 152 6.22 24.24 10.90
CA SER A 152 7.33 23.49 10.25
C SER A 152 8.30 22.84 11.26
N ALA A 153 8.51 23.44 12.44
CA ALA A 153 9.41 22.93 13.47
C ALA A 153 8.92 21.62 14.10
N ARG A 154 7.60 21.50 14.35
CA ARG A 154 7.00 20.27 14.90
C ARG A 154 7.08 19.11 13.90
N ARG A 155 6.96 19.43 12.61
CA ARG A 155 7.09 18.46 11.51
C ARG A 155 8.51 17.89 11.37
N SER A 156 9.54 18.75 11.47
CA SER A 156 10.95 18.31 11.47
C SER A 156 11.26 17.43 12.67
N GLY A 157 10.69 17.71 13.85
CA GLY A 157 10.82 16.87 15.04
C GLY A 157 10.22 15.49 14.86
N LEU A 158 8.97 15.40 14.40
CA LEU A 158 8.29 14.13 14.16
C LEU A 158 9.00 13.25 13.11
N LEU A 159 9.51 13.86 12.04
CA LEU A 159 10.29 13.13 11.03
C LEU A 159 11.62 12.63 11.60
N HIS A 160 12.32 13.46 12.38
CA HIS A 160 13.57 13.09 13.03
C HIS A 160 13.37 11.93 14.03
N ASP A 161 12.33 12.00 14.84
CA ASP A 161 12.00 10.96 15.83
C ASP A 161 11.59 9.64 15.14
N ALA A 162 10.81 9.71 14.05
CA ALA A 162 10.44 8.56 13.25
C ALA A 162 11.67 7.87 12.62
N LEU A 163 12.61 8.65 12.04
CA LEU A 163 13.85 8.14 11.47
C LEU A 163 14.76 7.52 12.54
N LYS A 164 14.85 8.15 13.72
CA LYS A 164 15.63 7.65 14.84
C LYS A 164 15.06 6.36 15.43
N ALA A 165 13.73 6.25 15.54
CA ALA A 165 13.05 5.04 15.98
C ALA A 165 13.28 3.86 15.01
N MET A 166 13.27 4.12 13.69
CA MET A 166 13.56 3.11 12.68
C MET A 166 15.03 2.64 12.73
N ALA A 167 15.99 3.54 12.93
CA ALA A 167 17.41 3.22 13.05
C ALA A 167 17.72 2.39 14.30
N GLY A 168 17.03 2.63 15.43
CA GLY A 168 17.17 1.87 16.67
C GLY A 168 16.50 0.51 16.68
N ALA A 169 15.58 0.22 15.77
CA ALA A 169 14.86 -1.04 15.68
C ALA A 169 15.59 -2.13 14.86
N THR A 170 16.73 -1.79 14.25
CA THR A 170 17.57 -2.68 13.42
C THR A 170 18.82 -3.20 14.14
N SER A 171 18.97 -2.89 15.42
CA SER A 171 20.08 -3.35 16.29
C SER A 171 19.71 -4.52 17.15
#